data_f14d38d4a493b20d3889441cbafa0552
#
_entry.id   f14d38d4a493b20d3889441cbafa0552
#
_cell.length_a   1.000
_cell.length_b   1.000
_cell.length_c   1.000
_cell.angle_alpha   90.00
_cell.angle_beta   90.00
_cell.angle_gamma   90.00
#
_symmetry.space_group_name_H-M   'P 1'
#
loop_
_entity.id
_entity.type
_entity.pdbx_description
1 polymer ?
#
loop_
_entity_poly.entity_id
_entity_poly.type
_entity_poly.pdbx_seq_one_letter_code
_entity_poly.pdbx_strand_id
1 'polypeptide(L)'
;VASPRSDATEGTDTDTDKLVIAGRAFGSRLICGTGGAPNLAVLEAALVASGTELTTVAMRRVDVEGGTGVLELLNRLGIAPLPNTAGCRGAAEAVLTAQLGREALGTEWVKLEVIADERTLLPDAVELVRAAEQLVDDGFIVLPYTNDDPVLARRLEDIGCAAVMPLGSPIGTGLGIANPHHIEMIVEAAGVPVILDAGIGTASDAALAMELGCDAVLLASAVTRAADPPKMAAAMAAAVTAGHLARHAGRIPKRYWAQASSPAV
;
A
#
# COMPACT_ATOMS: atom_id res chain seq x y z
N VAL A 1 44.17 -11.64 -24.99
CA VAL A 1 44.75 -10.91 -23.85
C VAL A 1 43.79 -9.76 -23.53
N ALA A 2 42.93 -9.91 -22.55
CA ALA A 2 42.04 -8.86 -22.07
C ALA A 2 42.46 -8.45 -20.65
N SER A 3 42.73 -7.17 -20.45
CA SER A 3 43.09 -6.56 -19.17
C SER A 3 41.95 -6.64 -18.16
N PRO A 4 42.23 -6.77 -16.86
CA PRO A 4 41.22 -6.73 -15.82
C PRO A 4 40.74 -5.29 -15.60
N ARG A 5 39.43 -5.10 -15.47
CA ARG A 5 38.82 -3.83 -15.08
C ARG A 5 39.01 -3.63 -13.58
N SER A 6 39.44 -2.43 -13.24
CA SER A 6 39.70 -1.94 -11.90
C SER A 6 38.46 -1.97 -11.00
N ASP A 7 38.67 -2.42 -9.75
CA ASP A 7 37.76 -2.24 -8.62
C ASP A 7 37.38 -0.75 -8.44
N ALA A 8 36.14 -0.46 -8.71
CA ALA A 8 35.49 0.76 -8.20
C ALA A 8 34.71 0.36 -6.95
N THR A 9 35.12 0.88 -5.82
CA THR A 9 34.38 0.86 -4.55
C THR A 9 33.03 1.54 -4.79
N GLU A 10 31.98 0.75 -4.96
CA GLU A 10 30.60 1.24 -4.98
C GLU A 10 30.25 1.77 -3.58
N GLY A 11 30.11 3.08 -3.48
CA GLY A 11 29.39 3.71 -2.38
C GLY A 11 27.95 3.19 -2.41
N THR A 12 27.42 2.82 -1.28
CA THR A 12 26.01 2.41 -1.11
C THR A 12 25.12 3.56 -1.52
N ASP A 13 24.61 3.49 -2.75
CA ASP A 13 23.66 4.45 -3.30
C ASP A 13 22.28 4.16 -2.66
N THR A 14 22.03 4.81 -1.52
CA THR A 14 20.80 4.65 -0.73
C THR A 14 19.59 5.31 -1.39
N ASP A 15 19.75 5.94 -2.56
CA ASP A 15 18.69 6.68 -3.24
C ASP A 15 17.96 5.83 -4.30
N THR A 16 18.54 4.71 -4.74
CA THR A 16 17.95 3.85 -5.78
C THR A 16 16.90 2.87 -5.25
N ASP A 17 16.74 2.74 -3.93
CA ASP A 17 15.85 1.77 -3.27
C ASP A 17 14.61 2.40 -2.63
N LYS A 18 14.22 3.62 -3.02
CA LYS A 18 13.02 4.27 -2.50
C LYS A 18 11.76 3.84 -3.25
N LEU A 19 10.63 3.81 -2.54
CA LEU A 19 9.31 3.72 -3.16
C LEU A 19 9.02 5.03 -3.88
N VAL A 20 8.79 5.00 -5.19
CA VAL A 20 8.45 6.21 -5.96
C VAL A 20 7.04 6.08 -6.49
N ILE A 21 6.14 7.02 -6.13
CA ILE A 21 4.77 7.10 -6.64
C ILE A 21 4.59 8.51 -7.22
N ALA A 22 4.15 8.62 -8.46
CA ALA A 22 3.94 9.91 -9.15
C ALA A 22 5.13 10.88 -8.99
N GLY A 23 6.36 10.37 -9.09
CA GLY A 23 7.59 11.17 -8.95
C GLY A 23 7.98 11.55 -7.52
N ARG A 24 7.16 11.24 -6.51
CA ARG A 24 7.48 11.44 -5.10
C ARG A 24 8.13 10.20 -4.50
N ALA A 25 9.30 10.37 -3.88
CA ALA A 25 10.03 9.29 -3.22
C ALA A 25 9.64 9.19 -1.74
N PHE A 26 9.49 7.95 -1.26
CA PHE A 26 9.19 7.59 0.12
C PHE A 26 10.26 6.62 0.63
N GLY A 27 10.75 6.85 1.85
CA GLY A 27 11.69 5.96 2.52
C GLY A 27 11.01 4.70 3.10
N SER A 28 9.70 4.78 3.35
CA SER A 28 8.90 3.67 3.86
C SER A 28 8.07 3.01 2.76
N ARG A 29 8.09 1.68 2.71
CA ARG A 29 7.21 0.86 1.86
C ARG A 29 5.96 0.38 2.61
N LEU A 30 5.79 0.81 3.87
CA LEU A 30 4.61 0.56 4.67
C LEU A 30 3.74 1.82 4.70
N ILE A 31 2.51 1.72 4.20
CA ILE A 31 1.50 2.77 4.25
C ILE A 31 0.46 2.36 5.29
N CYS A 32 0.21 3.23 6.27
CA CYS A 32 -0.75 2.95 7.33
C CYS A 32 -2.07 3.68 7.10
N GLY A 33 -3.18 3.08 7.57
CA GLY A 33 -4.46 3.75 7.67
C GLY A 33 -4.74 4.21 9.10
N THR A 34 -5.52 5.26 9.25
CA THR A 34 -5.91 5.82 10.56
C THR A 34 -7.18 5.19 11.15
N GLY A 35 -7.88 4.36 10.36
CA GLY A 35 -9.19 3.82 10.73
C GLY A 35 -9.12 2.76 11.83
N GLY A 36 -9.98 2.89 12.86
CA GLY A 36 -10.19 1.86 13.88
C GLY A 36 -9.25 1.92 15.08
N ALA A 37 -8.37 2.91 15.18
CA ALA A 37 -7.57 3.13 16.38
C ALA A 37 -8.47 3.54 17.57
N PRO A 38 -8.23 3.01 18.78
CA PRO A 38 -9.07 3.29 19.93
C PRO A 38 -9.00 4.75 20.42
N ASN A 39 -7.88 5.42 20.21
CA ASN A 39 -7.66 6.84 20.52
C ASN A 39 -6.43 7.38 19.78
N LEU A 40 -6.25 8.71 19.81
CA LEU A 40 -5.14 9.38 19.13
C LEU A 40 -3.75 8.99 19.67
N ALA A 41 -3.61 8.76 20.98
CA ALA A 41 -2.33 8.40 21.56
C ALA A 41 -1.84 7.03 21.08
N VAL A 42 -2.75 6.06 20.98
CA VAL A 42 -2.45 4.73 20.42
C VAL A 42 -2.15 4.83 18.91
N LEU A 43 -2.91 5.64 18.18
CA LEU A 43 -2.66 5.90 16.78
C LEU A 43 -1.27 6.51 16.57
N GLU A 44 -0.93 7.54 17.33
CA GLU A 44 0.39 8.18 17.30
C GLU A 44 1.51 7.16 17.51
N ALA A 45 1.44 6.40 18.60
CA ALA A 45 2.45 5.40 18.91
C ALA A 45 2.59 4.34 17.80
N ALA A 46 1.48 3.93 17.18
CA ALA A 46 1.49 2.98 16.06
C ALA A 46 2.09 3.60 14.79
N LEU A 47 1.73 4.84 14.44
CA LEU A 47 2.30 5.54 13.28
C LEU A 47 3.81 5.76 13.43
N VAL A 48 4.26 6.17 14.61
CA VAL A 48 5.70 6.31 14.90
C VAL A 48 6.42 4.97 14.77
N ALA A 49 5.86 3.91 15.35
CA ALA A 49 6.46 2.56 15.31
C ALA A 49 6.47 1.95 13.91
N SER A 50 5.53 2.34 13.04
CA SER A 50 5.47 1.88 11.64
C SER A 50 6.50 2.55 10.73
N GLY A 51 6.98 3.74 11.08
CA GLY A 51 7.82 4.55 10.21
C GLY A 51 7.13 4.99 8.90
N THR A 52 5.79 4.98 8.86
CA THR A 52 5.04 5.37 7.65
C THR A 52 5.23 6.84 7.33
N GLU A 53 5.35 7.18 6.05
CA GLU A 53 5.46 8.56 5.56
C GLU A 53 4.18 9.00 4.82
N LEU A 54 3.27 8.06 4.54
CA LEU A 54 1.99 8.29 3.87
C LEU A 54 0.88 7.55 4.63
N THR A 55 -0.24 8.23 4.91
CA THR A 55 -1.30 7.67 5.76
C THR A 55 -2.68 7.99 5.20
N THR A 56 -3.55 6.98 5.07
CA THR A 56 -4.91 7.21 4.58
C THR A 56 -5.79 7.87 5.62
N VAL A 57 -6.57 8.87 5.15
CA VAL A 57 -7.56 9.60 5.94
C VAL A 57 -8.92 9.50 5.25
N ALA A 58 -9.88 8.83 5.88
CA ALA A 58 -11.23 8.71 5.32
C ALA A 58 -11.96 10.06 5.40
N MET A 59 -12.27 10.65 4.23
CA MET A 59 -12.87 11.99 4.15
C MET A 59 -14.23 12.10 4.85
N ARG A 60 -15.04 11.05 4.84
CA ARG A 60 -16.32 11.03 5.57
C ARG A 60 -16.18 11.14 7.09
N ARG A 61 -14.97 10.98 7.65
CA ARG A 61 -14.68 11.07 9.09
C ARG A 61 -13.92 12.33 9.46
N VAL A 62 -13.63 13.19 8.49
CA VAL A 62 -13.01 14.49 8.74
C VAL A 62 -14.12 15.45 9.15
N ASP A 63 -14.20 15.77 10.43
CA ASP A 63 -15.08 16.81 10.92
C ASP A 63 -14.40 18.17 10.72
N VAL A 64 -14.94 18.94 9.79
CA VAL A 64 -14.36 20.25 9.39
C VAL A 64 -14.51 21.29 10.53
N GLU A 65 -15.48 21.11 11.41
CA GLU A 65 -15.77 22.04 12.52
C GLU A 65 -15.17 21.59 13.87
N GLY A 66 -14.86 20.31 14.05
CA GLY A 66 -14.49 19.69 15.33
C GLY A 66 -12.99 19.57 15.62
N GLY A 67 -12.12 20.19 14.84
CA GLY A 67 -10.66 20.11 15.04
C GLY A 67 -10.17 18.67 14.83
N THR A 68 -9.63 18.41 13.69
CA THR A 68 -9.23 17.06 13.28
C THR A 68 -7.94 16.66 13.98
N GLY A 69 -8.00 16.21 15.19
CA GLY A 69 -6.82 15.74 15.94
C GLY A 69 -5.93 14.77 15.14
N VAL A 70 -6.52 14.05 14.17
CA VAL A 70 -5.76 13.18 13.25
C VAL A 70 -4.91 14.00 12.28
N LEU A 71 -5.43 15.04 11.66
CA LEU A 71 -4.67 15.86 10.71
C LEU A 71 -3.57 16.65 11.42
N GLU A 72 -3.85 17.19 12.60
CA GLU A 72 -2.86 17.85 13.44
C GLU A 72 -1.75 16.88 13.86
N LEU A 73 -2.13 15.64 14.23
CA LEU A 73 -1.19 14.56 14.52
C LEU A 73 -0.28 14.27 13.33
N LEU A 74 -0.84 14.06 12.14
CA LEU A 74 -0.07 13.76 10.94
C LEU A 74 0.88 14.91 10.58
N ASN A 75 0.41 16.15 10.67
CA ASN A 75 1.25 17.34 10.41
C ASN A 75 2.42 17.42 11.42
N ARG A 76 2.17 17.19 12.70
CA ARG A 76 3.20 17.17 13.75
C ARG A 76 4.23 16.06 13.53
N LEU A 77 3.82 14.91 13.02
CA LEU A 77 4.70 13.78 12.71
C LEU A 77 5.38 13.91 11.33
N GLY A 78 5.01 14.89 10.51
CA GLY A 78 5.53 15.04 9.15
C GLY A 78 5.04 13.96 8.18
N ILE A 79 3.90 13.30 8.49
CA ILE A 79 3.31 12.24 7.68
C ILE A 79 2.32 12.85 6.69
N ALA A 80 2.46 12.53 5.40
CA ALA A 80 1.56 13.03 4.38
C ALA A 80 0.18 12.36 4.47
N PRO A 81 -0.93 13.13 4.48
CA PRO A 81 -2.26 12.55 4.37
C PRO A 81 -2.56 12.10 2.95
N LEU A 82 -3.19 10.94 2.82
CA LEU A 82 -3.77 10.41 1.58
C LEU A 82 -5.29 10.37 1.75
N PRO A 83 -6.03 11.34 1.19
CA PRO A 83 -7.49 11.33 1.22
C PRO A 83 -8.04 10.03 0.66
N ASN A 84 -9.05 9.44 1.33
CA ASN A 84 -9.64 8.17 0.95
C ASN A 84 -11.16 8.33 0.78
N THR A 85 -11.70 7.84 -0.34
CA THR A 85 -13.13 7.84 -0.65
C THR A 85 -13.87 6.65 -0.01
N ALA A 86 -13.32 6.08 1.04
CA ALA A 86 -13.88 4.93 1.75
C ALA A 86 -15.37 5.10 2.09
N GLY A 87 -16.16 4.09 1.74
CA GLY A 87 -17.60 4.06 1.97
C GLY A 87 -18.44 4.63 0.84
N CYS A 88 -17.84 5.14 -0.25
CA CYS A 88 -18.56 5.53 -1.46
C CYS A 88 -19.02 4.29 -2.22
N ARG A 89 -20.26 4.33 -2.75
CA ARG A 89 -20.90 3.19 -3.43
C ARG A 89 -21.02 3.35 -4.94
N GLY A 90 -20.66 4.50 -5.48
CA GLY A 90 -20.72 4.78 -6.91
C GLY A 90 -19.68 5.83 -7.30
N ALA A 91 -19.42 5.90 -8.60
CA ALA A 91 -18.42 6.79 -9.17
C ALA A 91 -18.65 8.27 -8.82
N ALA A 92 -19.87 8.75 -9.00
CA ALA A 92 -20.21 10.16 -8.73
C ALA A 92 -19.96 10.56 -7.27
N GLU A 93 -20.28 9.67 -6.31
CA GLU A 93 -20.06 9.91 -4.89
C GLU A 93 -18.56 9.92 -4.57
N ALA A 94 -17.79 8.99 -5.15
CA ALA A 94 -16.35 8.91 -4.97
C ALA A 94 -15.64 10.14 -5.54
N VAL A 95 -16.03 10.58 -6.73
CA VAL A 95 -15.48 11.79 -7.36
C VAL A 95 -15.76 13.03 -6.51
N LEU A 96 -17.00 13.23 -6.07
CA LEU A 96 -17.34 14.35 -5.18
C LEU A 96 -16.54 14.31 -3.88
N THR A 97 -16.42 13.12 -3.26
CA THR A 97 -15.65 12.95 -2.03
C THR A 97 -14.16 13.26 -2.23
N ALA A 98 -13.59 12.86 -3.38
CA ALA A 98 -12.19 13.19 -3.72
C ALA A 98 -12.01 14.70 -3.93
N GLN A 99 -12.92 15.37 -4.62
CA GLN A 99 -12.89 16.83 -4.82
C GLN A 99 -12.96 17.58 -3.48
N LEU A 100 -13.83 17.18 -2.57
CA LEU A 100 -13.90 17.72 -1.21
C LEU A 100 -12.60 17.46 -0.43
N GLY A 101 -12.00 16.28 -0.61
CA GLY A 101 -10.69 15.94 -0.04
C GLY A 101 -9.58 16.84 -0.53
N ARG A 102 -9.54 17.15 -1.82
CA ARG A 102 -8.59 18.08 -2.43
C ARG A 102 -8.69 19.47 -1.81
N GLU A 103 -9.89 20.00 -1.73
CA GLU A 103 -10.16 21.32 -1.13
C GLU A 103 -9.77 21.36 0.36
N ALA A 104 -10.12 20.31 1.11
CA ALA A 104 -9.89 20.28 2.56
C ALA A 104 -8.42 20.07 2.94
N LEU A 105 -7.66 19.31 2.15
CA LEU A 105 -6.29 18.91 2.48
C LEU A 105 -5.22 19.52 1.56
N GLY A 106 -5.61 20.26 0.53
CA GLY A 106 -4.68 20.91 -0.40
C GLY A 106 -3.80 19.91 -1.15
N THR A 107 -4.34 18.76 -1.55
CA THR A 107 -3.58 17.70 -2.21
C THR A 107 -4.34 17.10 -3.39
N GLU A 108 -3.62 16.81 -4.49
CA GLU A 108 -4.15 16.11 -5.65
C GLU A 108 -4.19 14.57 -5.46
N TRP A 109 -3.60 14.07 -4.39
CA TRP A 109 -3.54 12.63 -4.12
C TRP A 109 -4.88 12.12 -3.61
N VAL A 110 -5.29 10.93 -4.08
CA VAL A 110 -6.48 10.25 -3.59
C VAL A 110 -6.30 8.73 -3.62
N LYS A 111 -6.62 8.07 -2.52
CA LYS A 111 -6.93 6.63 -2.52
C LYS A 111 -8.39 6.50 -2.93
N LEU A 112 -8.61 5.91 -4.10
CA LEU A 112 -9.96 5.74 -4.65
C LEU A 112 -10.53 4.38 -4.21
N GLU A 113 -11.61 4.42 -3.45
CA GLU A 113 -12.41 3.26 -3.09
C GLU A 113 -13.85 3.46 -3.59
N VAL A 114 -14.40 2.46 -4.28
CA VAL A 114 -15.83 2.35 -4.60
C VAL A 114 -16.27 0.94 -4.20
N ILE A 115 -17.12 0.83 -3.19
CA ILE A 115 -17.49 -0.45 -2.57
C ILE A 115 -18.84 -0.93 -3.07
N ALA A 116 -18.87 -2.12 -3.69
CA ALA A 116 -20.08 -2.71 -4.23
C ALA A 116 -21.03 -3.24 -3.14
N ASP A 117 -20.47 -3.86 -2.10
CA ASP A 117 -21.23 -4.57 -1.08
C ASP A 117 -20.63 -4.37 0.33
N GLU A 118 -21.47 -3.97 1.28
CA GLU A 118 -21.06 -3.68 2.67
C GLU A 118 -20.59 -4.91 3.46
N ARG A 119 -20.97 -6.12 3.05
CA ARG A 119 -20.61 -7.34 3.77
C ARG A 119 -19.24 -7.84 3.36
N THR A 120 -18.91 -7.71 2.09
CA THR A 120 -17.65 -8.17 1.53
C THR A 120 -16.60 -7.08 1.46
N LEU A 121 -17.02 -5.81 1.38
CA LEU A 121 -16.17 -4.64 1.13
C LEU A 121 -15.30 -4.80 -0.12
N LEU A 122 -15.79 -5.58 -1.09
CA LEU A 122 -15.14 -5.73 -2.39
C LEU A 122 -15.40 -4.49 -3.26
N PRO A 123 -14.42 -4.08 -4.06
CA PRO A 123 -14.58 -2.95 -4.97
C PRO A 123 -15.56 -3.26 -6.10
N ASP A 124 -16.35 -2.26 -6.48
CA ASP A 124 -17.13 -2.28 -7.71
C ASP A 124 -16.22 -1.91 -8.89
N ALA A 125 -15.84 -2.91 -9.68
CA ALA A 125 -14.90 -2.71 -10.79
C ALA A 125 -15.40 -1.72 -11.86
N VAL A 126 -16.71 -1.69 -12.11
CA VAL A 126 -17.30 -0.82 -13.14
C VAL A 126 -17.33 0.64 -12.68
N GLU A 127 -17.82 0.87 -11.47
CA GLU A 127 -17.87 2.21 -10.89
C GLU A 127 -16.46 2.74 -10.54
N LEU A 128 -15.55 1.85 -10.14
CA LEU A 128 -14.13 2.19 -9.89
C LEU A 128 -13.45 2.73 -11.15
N VAL A 129 -13.62 2.05 -12.29
CA VAL A 129 -13.07 2.50 -13.59
C VAL A 129 -13.63 3.85 -13.98
N ARG A 130 -14.95 4.05 -13.88
CA ARG A 130 -15.60 5.35 -14.20
C ARG A 130 -15.08 6.48 -13.32
N ALA A 131 -14.94 6.23 -12.03
CA ALA A 131 -14.42 7.23 -11.10
C ALA A 131 -12.94 7.53 -11.38
N ALA A 132 -12.12 6.51 -11.68
CA ALA A 132 -10.72 6.67 -12.00
C ALA A 132 -10.52 7.52 -13.27
N GLU A 133 -11.26 7.22 -14.36
CA GLU A 133 -11.22 8.01 -15.60
C GLU A 133 -11.50 9.49 -15.32
N GLN A 134 -12.57 9.80 -14.61
CA GLN A 134 -12.93 11.18 -14.30
C GLN A 134 -11.89 11.87 -13.40
N LEU A 135 -11.41 11.19 -12.36
CA LEU A 135 -10.45 11.80 -11.43
C LEU A 135 -9.07 12.03 -12.08
N VAL A 136 -8.62 11.13 -12.95
CA VAL A 136 -7.38 11.34 -13.71
C VAL A 136 -7.53 12.53 -14.67
N ASP A 137 -8.66 12.63 -15.38
CA ASP A 137 -8.95 13.77 -16.25
C ASP A 137 -9.04 15.09 -15.46
N ASP A 138 -9.51 15.05 -14.21
CA ASP A 138 -9.56 16.20 -13.29
C ASP A 138 -8.19 16.52 -12.65
N GLY A 139 -7.12 15.81 -13.03
CA GLY A 139 -5.74 16.03 -12.58
C GLY A 139 -5.39 15.43 -11.22
N PHE A 140 -6.15 14.47 -10.72
CA PHE A 140 -5.80 13.75 -9.49
C PHE A 140 -4.70 12.71 -9.71
N ILE A 141 -3.89 12.51 -8.67
CA ILE A 141 -2.97 11.38 -8.53
C ILE A 141 -3.75 10.24 -7.86
N VAL A 142 -4.26 9.32 -8.69
CA VAL A 142 -5.22 8.29 -8.27
C VAL A 142 -4.49 7.00 -7.89
N LEU A 143 -4.77 6.48 -6.70
CA LEU A 143 -4.33 5.19 -6.19
C LEU A 143 -5.59 4.33 -5.94
N PRO A 144 -6.03 3.50 -6.90
CA PRO A 144 -7.31 2.78 -6.81
C PRO A 144 -7.19 1.47 -6.02
N TYR A 145 -8.04 1.28 -5.00
CA TYR A 145 -8.27 -0.01 -4.36
C TYR A 145 -9.08 -0.90 -5.31
N THR A 146 -8.52 -2.05 -5.68
CA THR A 146 -9.09 -2.92 -6.70
C THR A 146 -9.09 -4.39 -6.28
N ASN A 147 -9.80 -5.22 -7.04
CA ASN A 147 -9.71 -6.66 -6.94
C ASN A 147 -8.33 -7.16 -7.38
N ASP A 148 -8.02 -8.41 -7.09
CA ASP A 148 -6.82 -9.12 -7.53
C ASP A 148 -6.92 -9.61 -9.01
N ASP A 149 -7.63 -8.87 -9.84
CA ASP A 149 -7.78 -9.16 -11.28
C ASP A 149 -6.69 -8.47 -12.09
N PRO A 150 -5.77 -9.21 -12.75
CA PRO A 150 -4.69 -8.62 -13.55
C PRO A 150 -5.18 -7.79 -14.74
N VAL A 151 -6.34 -8.12 -15.31
CA VAL A 151 -6.92 -7.37 -16.43
C VAL A 151 -7.44 -6.02 -15.96
N LEU A 152 -8.10 -5.98 -14.81
CA LEU A 152 -8.58 -4.74 -14.22
C LEU A 152 -7.41 -3.86 -13.75
N ALA A 153 -6.38 -4.44 -13.15
CA ALA A 153 -5.18 -3.71 -12.73
C ALA A 153 -4.52 -2.99 -13.92
N ARG A 154 -4.33 -3.69 -15.05
CA ARG A 154 -3.81 -3.09 -16.28
C ARG A 154 -4.70 -1.98 -16.80
N ARG A 155 -6.03 -2.18 -16.80
CA ARG A 155 -6.97 -1.15 -17.25
C ARG A 155 -6.88 0.13 -16.42
N LEU A 156 -6.70 0.02 -15.10
CA LEU A 156 -6.53 1.17 -14.21
C LEU A 156 -5.20 1.90 -14.49
N GLU A 157 -4.13 1.17 -14.78
CA GLU A 157 -2.88 1.75 -15.24
C GLU A 157 -3.03 2.47 -16.59
N ASP A 158 -3.68 1.85 -17.59
CA ASP A 158 -3.92 2.44 -18.92
C ASP A 158 -4.75 3.75 -18.84
N ILE A 159 -5.63 3.90 -17.85
CA ILE A 159 -6.36 5.12 -17.54
C ILE A 159 -5.42 6.23 -17.05
N GLY A 160 -4.28 5.90 -16.46
CA GLY A 160 -3.32 6.84 -15.91
C GLY A 160 -3.28 6.89 -14.38
N CYS A 161 -3.79 5.87 -13.70
CA CYS A 161 -3.62 5.76 -12.24
C CYS A 161 -2.13 5.68 -11.87
N ALA A 162 -1.74 6.35 -10.79
CA ALA A 162 -0.34 6.49 -10.37
C ALA A 162 0.22 5.24 -9.65
N ALA A 163 -0.63 4.33 -9.25
CA ALA A 163 -0.33 3.02 -8.68
C ALA A 163 -1.54 2.12 -8.91
N VAL A 164 -1.42 0.82 -8.64
CA VAL A 164 -2.56 -0.11 -8.50
C VAL A 164 -2.51 -0.76 -7.13
N MET A 165 -3.68 -0.90 -6.49
CA MET A 165 -3.77 -1.38 -5.12
C MET A 165 -4.66 -2.63 -5.02
N PRO A 166 -4.18 -3.80 -5.52
CA PRO A 166 -4.93 -5.04 -5.45
C PRO A 166 -5.11 -5.51 -4.01
N LEU A 167 -6.27 -6.09 -3.69
CA LEU A 167 -6.51 -6.71 -2.39
C LEU A 167 -5.80 -8.07 -2.26
N GLY A 168 -5.32 -8.38 -1.06
CA GLY A 168 -4.93 -9.75 -0.71
C GLY A 168 -6.14 -10.60 -0.37
N SER A 169 -7.06 -10.05 0.40
CA SER A 169 -8.39 -10.55 0.76
C SER A 169 -9.27 -9.39 1.22
N PRO A 170 -10.58 -9.58 1.40
CA PRO A 170 -11.48 -8.48 1.75
C PRO A 170 -11.05 -7.73 3.01
N ILE A 171 -11.34 -6.42 3.03
CA ILE A 171 -10.94 -5.49 4.11
C ILE A 171 -11.32 -6.06 5.49
N GLY A 172 -10.38 -6.08 6.41
CA GLY A 172 -10.61 -6.43 7.81
C GLY A 172 -10.75 -7.93 8.11
N THR A 173 -10.57 -8.81 7.10
CA THR A 173 -10.66 -10.26 7.28
C THR A 173 -9.42 -10.88 7.92
N GLY A 174 -8.24 -10.31 7.68
CA GLY A 174 -6.97 -10.86 8.17
C GLY A 174 -6.62 -12.23 7.58
N LEU A 175 -7.17 -12.58 6.41
CA LEU A 175 -6.97 -13.88 5.75
C LEU A 175 -5.65 -13.96 4.96
N GLY A 176 -4.88 -12.87 4.90
CA GLY A 176 -3.66 -12.79 4.12
C GLY A 176 -3.92 -12.64 2.63
N ILE A 177 -3.06 -13.22 1.80
CA ILE A 177 -3.15 -13.17 0.34
C ILE A 177 -3.83 -14.45 -0.16
N ALA A 178 -5.09 -14.31 -0.57
CA ALA A 178 -5.91 -15.45 -1.01
C ALA A 178 -5.43 -16.02 -2.35
N ASN A 179 -4.93 -15.19 -3.25
CA ASN A 179 -4.48 -15.60 -4.57
C ASN A 179 -3.09 -15.02 -4.90
N PRO A 180 -2.01 -15.61 -4.38
CA PRO A 180 -0.66 -15.12 -4.63
C PRO A 180 -0.29 -15.08 -6.11
N HIS A 181 -0.78 -16.02 -6.92
CA HIS A 181 -0.49 -16.06 -8.34
C HIS A 181 -1.04 -14.85 -9.12
N HIS A 182 -2.24 -14.36 -8.79
CA HIS A 182 -2.76 -13.15 -9.40
C HIS A 182 -1.94 -11.92 -9.01
N ILE A 183 -1.48 -11.85 -7.76
CA ILE A 183 -0.61 -10.75 -7.32
C ILE A 183 0.72 -10.78 -8.11
N GLU A 184 1.34 -11.96 -8.29
CA GLU A 184 2.54 -12.10 -9.12
C GLU A 184 2.28 -11.65 -10.58
N MET A 185 1.15 -12.02 -11.18
CA MET A 185 0.78 -11.59 -12.53
C MET A 185 0.60 -10.08 -12.63
N ILE A 186 -0.02 -9.44 -11.64
CA ILE A 186 -0.17 -7.98 -11.59
C ILE A 186 1.21 -7.31 -11.49
N VAL A 187 2.06 -7.77 -10.58
CA VAL A 187 3.41 -7.24 -10.38
C VAL A 187 4.27 -7.36 -11.64
N GLU A 188 4.21 -8.51 -12.33
CA GLU A 188 4.98 -8.75 -13.55
C GLU A 188 4.55 -7.85 -14.72
N ALA A 189 3.26 -7.53 -14.79
CA ALA A 189 2.68 -6.76 -15.89
C ALA A 189 2.66 -5.24 -15.66
N ALA A 190 2.70 -4.79 -14.40
CA ALA A 190 2.52 -3.39 -14.06
C ALA A 190 3.75 -2.53 -14.38
N GLY A 191 3.53 -1.37 -15.00
CA GLY A 191 4.51 -0.30 -15.18
C GLY A 191 4.42 0.80 -14.11
N VAL A 192 3.46 0.69 -13.18
CA VAL A 192 3.27 1.57 -12.02
C VAL A 192 3.43 0.77 -10.73
N PRO A 193 3.70 1.41 -9.58
CA PRO A 193 3.81 0.71 -8.31
C PRO A 193 2.59 -0.14 -7.96
N VAL A 194 2.84 -1.37 -7.50
CA VAL A 194 1.82 -2.29 -7.00
C VAL A 194 1.86 -2.27 -5.47
N ILE A 195 0.78 -1.84 -4.85
CA ILE A 195 0.65 -1.71 -3.40
C ILE A 195 -0.39 -2.73 -2.92
N LEU A 196 0.02 -3.78 -2.21
CA LEU A 196 -0.95 -4.71 -1.66
C LEU A 196 -1.80 -4.01 -0.60
N ASP A 197 -3.12 -4.00 -0.80
CA ASP A 197 -4.06 -3.32 0.09
C ASP A 197 -5.11 -4.30 0.61
N ALA A 198 -5.39 -4.26 1.91
CA ALA A 198 -6.35 -5.11 2.60
C ALA A 198 -5.96 -6.61 2.71
N GLY A 199 -6.63 -7.29 3.63
CA GLY A 199 -6.44 -8.73 3.87
C GLY A 199 -5.28 -9.09 4.79
N ILE A 200 -4.27 -8.25 4.91
CA ILE A 200 -3.13 -8.47 5.81
C ILE A 200 -3.61 -8.65 7.24
N GLY A 201 -3.25 -9.75 7.88
CA GLY A 201 -3.59 -10.06 9.27
C GLY A 201 -2.38 -10.05 10.21
N THR A 202 -1.21 -10.38 9.68
CA THR A 202 0.02 -10.46 10.48
C THR A 202 1.28 -10.17 9.66
N ALA A 203 2.43 -10.08 10.33
CA ALA A 203 3.71 -9.73 9.72
C ALA A 203 4.13 -10.66 8.57
N SER A 204 3.84 -11.96 8.66
CA SER A 204 4.17 -12.92 7.58
C SER A 204 3.43 -12.62 6.28
N ASP A 205 2.19 -12.10 6.35
CA ASP A 205 1.43 -11.73 5.15
C ASP A 205 2.07 -10.51 4.46
N ALA A 206 2.55 -9.53 5.25
CA ALA A 206 3.24 -8.37 4.74
C ALA A 206 4.58 -8.74 4.09
N ALA A 207 5.34 -9.64 4.71
CA ALA A 207 6.57 -10.16 4.13
C ALA A 207 6.30 -10.89 2.81
N LEU A 208 5.27 -11.74 2.77
CA LEU A 208 4.87 -12.46 1.55
C LEU A 208 4.49 -11.48 0.43
N ALA A 209 3.74 -10.42 0.71
CA ALA A 209 3.41 -9.41 -0.29
C ALA A 209 4.66 -8.84 -0.97
N MET A 210 5.67 -8.50 -0.18
CA MET A 210 6.94 -7.97 -0.69
C MET A 210 7.75 -9.04 -1.44
N GLU A 211 7.75 -10.30 -0.96
CA GLU A 211 8.41 -11.42 -1.65
C GLU A 211 7.76 -11.74 -3.01
N LEU A 212 6.43 -11.56 -3.16
CA LEU A 212 5.70 -11.68 -4.42
C LEU A 212 6.04 -10.53 -5.38
N GLY A 213 6.66 -9.47 -4.88
CA GLY A 213 7.17 -8.34 -5.67
C GLY A 213 6.34 -7.07 -5.61
N CYS A 214 5.37 -6.96 -4.70
CA CYS A 214 4.71 -5.70 -4.45
C CYS A 214 5.73 -4.63 -4.03
N ASP A 215 5.51 -3.39 -4.45
CA ASP A 215 6.38 -2.25 -4.13
C ASP A 215 6.16 -1.72 -2.72
N ALA A 216 4.94 -1.90 -2.21
CA ALA A 216 4.54 -1.47 -0.86
C ALA A 216 3.34 -2.28 -0.36
N VAL A 217 3.03 -2.10 0.93
CA VAL A 217 1.85 -2.66 1.60
C VAL A 217 1.09 -1.52 2.25
N LEU A 218 -0.24 -1.48 2.07
CA LEU A 218 -1.14 -0.64 2.81
C LEU A 218 -2.00 -1.48 3.76
N LEU A 219 -2.04 -1.08 5.02
CA LEU A 219 -2.83 -1.75 6.05
C LEU A 219 -3.33 -0.77 7.12
N ALA A 220 -4.45 -1.10 7.73
CA ALA A 220 -5.01 -0.34 8.86
C ALA A 220 -5.43 -1.30 9.99
N SER A 221 -6.45 -2.11 9.77
CA SER A 221 -7.08 -2.97 10.79
C SER A 221 -6.10 -3.95 11.43
N ALA A 222 -5.13 -4.46 10.69
CA ALA A 222 -4.11 -5.38 11.21
C ALA A 222 -3.30 -4.75 12.36
N VAL A 223 -3.09 -3.44 12.30
CA VAL A 223 -2.41 -2.67 13.35
C VAL A 223 -3.41 -2.14 14.36
N THR A 224 -4.40 -1.38 13.91
CA THR A 224 -5.28 -0.61 14.82
C THR A 224 -6.18 -1.48 15.70
N ARG A 225 -6.45 -2.73 15.30
CA ARG A 225 -7.24 -3.71 16.06
C ARG A 225 -6.39 -4.80 16.72
N ALA A 226 -5.06 -4.74 16.62
CA ALA A 226 -4.18 -5.64 17.36
C ALA A 226 -4.31 -5.41 18.87
N ALA A 227 -3.98 -6.41 19.67
CA ALA A 227 -3.93 -6.26 21.13
C ALA A 227 -2.89 -5.23 21.58
N ASP A 228 -1.81 -5.08 20.82
CA ASP A 228 -0.75 -4.08 21.03
C ASP A 228 -0.44 -3.42 19.68
N PRO A 229 -1.15 -2.34 19.31
CA PRO A 229 -1.01 -1.71 18.01
C PRO A 229 0.42 -1.20 17.70
N PRO A 230 1.15 -0.53 18.60
CA PRO A 230 2.52 -0.10 18.32
C PRO A 230 3.47 -1.27 18.04
N LYS A 231 3.35 -2.36 18.80
CA LYS A 231 4.16 -3.55 18.59
C LYS A 231 3.85 -4.22 17.25
N MET A 232 2.59 -4.30 16.87
CA MET A 232 2.17 -4.82 15.58
C MET A 232 2.66 -3.93 14.44
N ALA A 233 2.60 -2.61 14.58
CA ALA A 233 3.13 -1.66 13.60
C ALA A 233 4.63 -1.86 13.36
N ALA A 234 5.41 -2.00 14.44
CA ALA A 234 6.84 -2.30 14.32
C ALA A 234 7.10 -3.66 13.64
N ALA A 235 6.30 -4.68 13.97
CA ALA A 235 6.40 -6.00 13.33
C ALA A 235 6.09 -5.94 11.82
N MET A 236 5.07 -5.16 11.42
CA MET A 236 4.74 -4.95 10.01
C MET A 236 5.86 -4.22 9.26
N ALA A 237 6.43 -3.16 9.84
CA ALA A 237 7.56 -2.44 9.25
C ALA A 237 8.77 -3.36 9.02
N ALA A 238 9.12 -4.16 10.04
CA ALA A 238 10.20 -5.13 9.93
C ALA A 238 9.92 -6.20 8.85
N ALA A 239 8.68 -6.67 8.75
CA ALA A 239 8.25 -7.66 7.76
C ALA A 239 8.31 -7.14 6.33
N VAL A 240 7.85 -5.90 6.10
CA VAL A 240 7.95 -5.23 4.79
C VAL A 240 9.42 -5.09 4.37
N THR A 241 10.27 -4.64 5.27
CA THR A 241 11.73 -4.55 5.01
C THR A 241 12.34 -5.92 4.72
N ALA A 242 12.02 -6.94 5.53
CA ALA A 242 12.56 -8.29 5.36
C ALA A 242 12.12 -8.91 4.02
N GLY A 243 10.84 -8.81 3.65
CA GLY A 243 10.33 -9.32 2.39
C GLY A 243 10.93 -8.62 1.17
N HIS A 244 11.09 -7.30 1.24
CA HIS A 244 11.75 -6.51 0.20
C HIS A 244 13.20 -6.95 0.00
N LEU A 245 13.98 -7.06 1.06
CA LEU A 245 15.36 -7.54 1.01
C LEU A 245 15.45 -8.98 0.48
N ALA A 246 14.56 -9.88 0.93
CA ALA A 246 14.52 -11.27 0.48
C ALA A 246 14.25 -11.38 -1.03
N ARG A 247 13.32 -10.56 -1.55
CA ARG A 247 13.01 -10.47 -2.99
C ARG A 247 14.24 -10.09 -3.80
N HIS A 248 14.97 -9.05 -3.39
CA HIS A 248 16.14 -8.54 -4.09
C HIS A 248 17.38 -9.44 -3.94
N ALA A 249 17.53 -10.11 -2.79
CA ALA A 249 18.59 -11.09 -2.58
C ALA A 249 18.42 -12.33 -3.48
N GLY A 250 17.22 -12.60 -3.91
CA GLY A 250 16.90 -13.78 -4.71
C GLY A 250 16.78 -15.05 -3.86
N ARG A 251 15.79 -15.83 -4.17
CA ARG A 251 15.48 -17.07 -3.48
C ARG A 251 16.27 -18.24 -4.04
N ILE A 252 16.73 -19.19 -3.20
CA ILE A 252 17.25 -20.48 -3.67
C ILE A 252 16.14 -21.24 -4.45
N PRO A 253 16.49 -22.00 -5.52
CA PRO A 253 15.52 -22.77 -6.28
C PRO A 253 14.78 -23.79 -5.41
N LYS A 254 13.47 -23.91 -5.59
CA LYS A 254 12.69 -25.02 -5.01
C LYS A 254 13.18 -26.33 -5.65
N ARG A 255 13.44 -27.36 -4.82
CA ARG A 255 13.91 -28.67 -5.27
C ARG A 255 12.97 -29.75 -4.76
N TYR A 256 12.81 -30.79 -5.55
CA TYR A 256 12.05 -31.96 -5.12
C TYR A 256 12.84 -32.79 -4.09
N TRP A 257 14.14 -33.00 -4.33
CA TRP A 257 15.02 -33.73 -3.43
C TRP A 257 15.90 -32.80 -2.61
N ALA A 258 16.22 -33.25 -1.40
CA ALA A 258 17.16 -32.54 -0.53
C ALA A 258 18.56 -32.44 -1.16
N GLN A 259 19.24 -31.35 -0.87
CA GLN A 259 20.65 -31.12 -1.18
C GLN A 259 21.39 -30.75 0.10
N ALA A 260 22.45 -31.47 0.40
CA ALA A 260 23.27 -31.18 1.60
C ALA A 260 23.87 -29.77 1.50
N SER A 261 23.86 -29.04 2.62
CA SER A 261 24.51 -27.73 2.73
C SER A 261 26.04 -27.82 2.81
N SER A 262 26.58 -28.93 3.30
CA SER A 262 28.02 -29.19 3.34
C SER A 262 28.41 -30.12 2.22
N PRO A 263 29.68 -29.99 1.69
CA PRO A 263 30.20 -30.95 0.75
C PRO A 263 30.17 -32.37 1.36
N ALA A 264 29.88 -33.38 0.54
CA ALA A 264 30.10 -34.76 0.96
C ALA A 264 31.59 -34.96 1.26
N VAL A 265 31.92 -35.42 2.45
CA VAL A 265 33.28 -35.80 2.85
C VAL A 265 33.69 -37.08 2.14
#